data_176bef9be37fc4080b22126cce3043ec
#
_entry.id   176bef9be37fc4080b22126cce3043ec
#
_cell.length_a   1.000
_cell.length_b   1.000
_cell.length_c   1.000
_cell.angle_alpha   90.00
_cell.angle_beta   90.00
_cell.angle_gamma   90.00
#
_symmetry.space_group_name_H-M   'P 1'
#
loop_
_entity.id
_entity.type
_entity.pdbx_description
1 polymer ?
#
loop_
_entity_poly.entity_id
_entity_poly.type
_entity_poly.pdbx_seq_one_letter_code
_entity_poly.pdbx_strand_id
1 'polypeptide(L)'
;MQSVGVTDALLMDVPINLEASGTVAAMKMVDLRAQTVSTVAQVLIKDGQALRKGDLLFRFDDRADRANVDKARAQTVRDHANLADLERQYKRAQDLRAQNFIAQSAVDTALANLDAQRALLLADEAALQSATVALSYNEVRAPMAGRAGIVNVFPGSLVQANATALPLVSIAQLNPIAVSFTLPEAQLGPLLLATGKGKNGAKPAPLQAQVLMPDARTGRGVEGAAKTMGQVTFIDNQVDTSTGTIKVRAEFENSLETLWPGQYVRVRMTLGMIKSAVVIPQAAIILRGTERSVYVIDADKKAQIKSIQLRHAFGDQAVVEGIAAGASVVLDGKQNLRPGAMVRTQPAAINPAAAAAAAAAKRAASAAASGSAK
;
A
#
# COMPACT_ATOMS: atom_id res chain seq x y z
N MET A 1 52.56 20.80 24.88
CA MET A 1 51.52 19.72 24.77
C MET A 1 50.19 20.41 24.53
N GLN A 2 49.50 20.01 23.49
CA GLN A 2 48.23 20.61 23.10
C GLN A 2 47.07 19.77 23.70
N SER A 3 46.10 20.44 24.33
CA SER A 3 44.94 19.76 24.88
C SER A 3 43.93 19.50 23.75
N VAL A 4 43.46 18.24 23.61
CA VAL A 4 42.51 17.84 22.59
C VAL A 4 41.38 17.02 23.20
N GLY A 5 40.16 17.28 22.73
CA GLY A 5 38.99 16.46 23.04
C GLY A 5 38.98 15.19 22.20
N VAL A 6 38.88 14.03 22.85
CA VAL A 6 38.89 12.72 22.17
C VAL A 6 37.61 11.94 22.39
N THR A 7 37.28 11.11 21.42
CA THR A 7 36.21 10.13 21.52
C THR A 7 36.67 8.81 20.90
N ASP A 8 36.17 7.70 21.39
CA ASP A 8 36.52 6.38 20.86
C ASP A 8 35.64 6.01 19.67
N ALA A 9 36.24 5.35 18.67
CA ALA A 9 35.53 4.79 17.54
C ALA A 9 34.72 3.57 18.00
N LEU A 10 33.40 3.66 17.88
CA LEU A 10 32.46 2.63 18.34
C LEU A 10 32.22 1.59 17.24
N LEU A 11 32.15 0.32 17.66
CA LEU A 11 31.70 -0.77 16.78
C LEU A 11 30.21 -0.97 17.02
N MET A 12 29.39 -0.75 15.99
CA MET A 12 27.95 -0.94 16.08
C MET A 12 27.32 -1.31 14.74
N ASP A 13 26.15 -1.94 14.80
CA ASP A 13 25.35 -2.20 13.61
C ASP A 13 24.57 -0.93 13.23
N VAL A 14 24.74 -0.48 12.00
CA VAL A 14 24.15 0.79 11.52
C VAL A 14 23.10 0.49 10.44
N PRO A 15 21.82 0.86 10.67
CA PRO A 15 20.80 0.73 9.66
C PRO A 15 21.00 1.78 8.55
N ILE A 16 20.89 1.35 7.30
CA ILE A 16 20.84 2.25 6.15
C ILE A 16 19.40 2.70 5.98
N ASN A 17 19.09 3.87 6.49
CA ASN A 17 17.76 4.47 6.41
C ASN A 17 17.66 5.40 5.20
N LEU A 18 16.56 5.30 4.49
CA LEU A 18 16.16 6.20 3.42
C LEU A 18 14.88 6.90 3.83
N GLU A 19 14.87 8.22 3.76
CA GLU A 19 13.67 9.04 4.04
C GLU A 19 13.12 9.62 2.75
N ALA A 20 11.81 9.58 2.62
CA ALA A 20 11.09 10.16 1.49
C ALA A 20 9.79 10.82 1.99
N SER A 21 9.35 11.85 1.28
CA SER A 21 8.02 12.42 1.45
C SER A 21 7.01 11.61 0.65
N GLY A 22 5.87 11.31 1.25
CA GLY A 22 4.82 10.53 0.63
C GLY A 22 3.44 11.10 0.91
N THR A 23 2.47 10.58 0.18
CA THR A 23 1.06 10.89 0.35
C THR A 23 0.31 9.61 0.72
N VAL A 24 -0.51 9.70 1.74
CA VAL A 24 -1.40 8.62 2.14
C VAL A 24 -2.48 8.46 1.07
N ALA A 25 -2.75 7.23 0.68
CA ALA A 25 -3.81 6.89 -0.28
C ALA A 25 -4.66 5.74 0.26
N ALA A 26 -5.94 5.73 -0.09
CA ALA A 26 -6.77 4.56 0.18
C ALA A 26 -6.19 3.34 -0.58
N MET A 27 -6.25 2.17 0.04
CA MET A 27 -5.79 0.93 -0.62
C MET A 27 -6.63 0.63 -1.86
N LYS A 28 -7.94 0.81 -1.74
CA LYS A 28 -8.92 0.75 -2.83
C LYS A 28 -9.91 1.89 -2.65
N MET A 29 -10.30 2.50 -3.74
CA MET A 29 -11.33 3.52 -3.77
C MET A 29 -12.26 3.24 -4.95
N VAL A 30 -13.55 3.27 -4.71
CA VAL A 30 -14.57 3.03 -5.73
C VAL A 30 -15.60 4.15 -5.67
N ASP A 31 -15.79 4.80 -6.80
CA ASP A 31 -16.85 5.79 -7.01
C ASP A 31 -18.11 5.08 -7.50
N LEU A 32 -19.14 5.07 -6.68
CA LEU A 32 -20.41 4.47 -7.04
C LEU A 32 -21.24 5.47 -7.85
N ARG A 33 -21.72 5.02 -9.00
CA ARG A 33 -22.56 5.80 -9.92
C ARG A 33 -23.82 5.04 -10.22
N ALA A 34 -24.89 5.74 -10.61
CA ALA A 34 -26.10 5.11 -11.08
C ALA A 34 -25.83 4.39 -12.41
N GLN A 35 -26.39 3.19 -12.56
CA GLN A 35 -26.33 2.40 -13.79
C GLN A 35 -27.60 2.55 -14.65
N THR A 36 -28.63 3.19 -14.11
CA THR A 36 -29.89 3.49 -14.77
C THR A 36 -30.30 4.94 -14.53
N VAL A 37 -31.20 5.45 -15.35
CA VAL A 37 -31.85 6.75 -15.15
C VAL A 37 -33.07 6.52 -14.28
N SER A 38 -33.06 7.05 -13.06
CA SER A 38 -34.17 6.87 -12.12
C SER A 38 -34.15 7.95 -11.04
N THR A 39 -35.22 8.01 -10.24
CA THR A 39 -35.30 8.87 -9.08
C THR A 39 -34.89 8.14 -7.83
N VAL A 40 -34.10 8.78 -6.96
CA VAL A 40 -33.71 8.22 -5.66
C VAL A 40 -34.94 8.14 -4.75
N ALA A 41 -35.38 6.93 -4.41
CA ALA A 41 -36.47 6.72 -3.48
C ALA A 41 -35.99 6.81 -2.02
N GLN A 42 -34.85 6.18 -1.71
CA GLN A 42 -34.31 6.15 -0.34
C GLN A 42 -32.78 6.20 -0.36
N VAL A 43 -32.22 6.92 0.61
CA VAL A 43 -30.80 6.93 0.95
C VAL A 43 -30.66 6.27 2.32
N LEU A 44 -29.93 5.14 2.37
CA LEU A 44 -29.83 4.26 3.54
C LEU A 44 -28.49 4.41 4.27
N ILE A 45 -27.64 5.31 3.82
CA ILE A 45 -26.31 5.57 4.41
C ILE A 45 -26.16 7.01 4.82
N LYS A 46 -25.18 7.27 5.69
CA LYS A 46 -24.75 8.59 6.14
C LYS A 46 -23.31 8.85 5.69
N ASP A 47 -22.97 10.14 5.59
CA ASP A 47 -21.58 10.56 5.36
C ASP A 47 -20.64 9.95 6.39
N GLY A 48 -19.50 9.45 5.93
CA GLY A 48 -18.48 8.88 6.81
C GLY A 48 -18.83 7.54 7.46
N GLN A 49 -19.95 6.90 7.11
CA GLN A 49 -20.37 5.62 7.68
C GLN A 49 -19.44 4.48 7.25
N ALA A 50 -19.11 3.59 8.19
CA ALA A 50 -18.43 2.34 7.87
C ALA A 50 -19.41 1.37 7.19
N LEU A 51 -18.98 0.78 6.07
CA LEU A 51 -19.80 -0.10 5.21
C LEU A 51 -19.15 -1.47 5.09
N ARG A 52 -20.00 -2.50 4.99
CA ARG A 52 -19.60 -3.87 4.65
C ARG A 52 -19.93 -4.15 3.18
N LYS A 53 -19.20 -5.07 2.57
CA LYS A 53 -19.54 -5.54 1.23
C LYS A 53 -20.97 -6.12 1.21
N GLY A 54 -21.78 -5.62 0.24
CA GLY A 54 -23.18 -6.04 0.07
C GLY A 54 -24.20 -5.15 0.77
N ASP A 55 -23.79 -4.23 1.66
CA ASP A 55 -24.73 -3.31 2.31
C ASP A 55 -25.52 -2.51 1.26
N LEU A 56 -26.83 -2.37 1.47
CA LEU A 56 -27.70 -1.59 0.60
C LEU A 56 -27.53 -0.09 0.94
N LEU A 57 -27.16 0.68 -0.07
CA LEU A 57 -26.82 2.11 0.09
C LEU A 57 -27.91 3.02 -0.41
N PHE A 58 -28.40 2.74 -1.61
CA PHE A 58 -29.44 3.52 -2.25
C PHE A 58 -30.51 2.60 -2.84
N ARG A 59 -31.74 3.06 -2.79
CA ARG A 59 -32.86 2.45 -3.51
C ARG A 59 -33.47 3.49 -4.43
N PHE A 60 -33.62 3.15 -5.69
CA PHE A 60 -34.26 3.96 -6.69
C PHE A 60 -35.73 3.59 -6.85
N ASP A 61 -36.50 4.37 -7.59
CA ASP A 61 -37.91 4.05 -7.94
C ASP A 61 -37.92 2.88 -8.93
N ASP A 62 -38.32 1.72 -8.45
CA ASP A 62 -38.29 0.45 -9.18
C ASP A 62 -39.64 0.03 -9.79
N ARG A 63 -40.68 0.89 -9.65
CA ARG A 63 -42.06 0.55 -10.05
C ARG A 63 -42.17 0.13 -11.50
N ALA A 64 -41.50 0.86 -12.41
CA ALA A 64 -41.55 0.59 -13.84
C ALA A 64 -40.84 -0.72 -14.19
N ASP A 65 -39.62 -0.93 -13.61
CA ASP A 65 -38.83 -2.11 -13.88
C ASP A 65 -39.47 -3.38 -13.27
N ARG A 66 -40.10 -3.26 -12.09
CA ARG A 66 -40.88 -4.33 -11.48
C ARG A 66 -42.04 -4.74 -12.36
N ALA A 67 -42.78 -3.78 -12.91
CA ALA A 67 -43.88 -4.06 -13.86
C ALA A 67 -43.35 -4.74 -15.15
N ASN A 68 -42.16 -4.37 -15.63
CA ASN A 68 -41.52 -5.02 -16.78
C ASN A 68 -41.16 -6.48 -16.49
N VAL A 69 -40.61 -6.75 -15.31
CA VAL A 69 -40.30 -8.13 -14.86
C VAL A 69 -41.58 -8.96 -14.75
N ASP A 70 -42.65 -8.41 -14.16
CA ASP A 70 -43.92 -9.11 -14.02
C ASP A 70 -44.54 -9.42 -15.39
N LYS A 71 -44.45 -8.48 -16.34
CA LYS A 71 -44.89 -8.68 -17.74
C LYS A 71 -44.11 -9.81 -18.40
N ALA A 72 -42.76 -9.80 -18.34
CA ALA A 72 -41.91 -10.82 -18.94
C ALA A 72 -42.17 -12.19 -18.32
N ARG A 73 -42.34 -12.25 -16.97
CA ARG A 73 -42.69 -13.48 -16.25
C ARG A 73 -44.03 -14.06 -16.72
N ALA A 74 -45.06 -13.20 -16.87
CA ALA A 74 -46.36 -13.66 -17.36
C ALA A 74 -46.27 -14.23 -18.79
N GLN A 75 -45.42 -13.63 -19.64
CA GLN A 75 -45.13 -14.12 -20.97
C GLN A 75 -44.52 -15.54 -20.95
N THR A 76 -43.45 -15.73 -20.15
CA THR A 76 -42.77 -17.04 -19.96
C THR A 76 -43.74 -18.09 -19.45
N VAL A 77 -44.62 -17.77 -18.49
CA VAL A 77 -45.64 -18.70 -17.98
C VAL A 77 -46.63 -19.12 -19.07
N ARG A 78 -47.09 -18.18 -19.91
CA ARG A 78 -47.94 -18.49 -21.06
C ARG A 78 -47.24 -19.44 -22.02
N ASP A 79 -46.00 -19.21 -22.35
CA ASP A 79 -45.25 -20.00 -23.35
C ASP A 79 -44.85 -21.36 -22.84
N HIS A 80 -44.63 -21.52 -21.52
CA HIS A 80 -44.55 -22.83 -20.88
C HIS A 80 -45.84 -23.65 -21.03
N ALA A 81 -47.02 -23.00 -20.87
CA ALA A 81 -48.31 -23.71 -21.05
C ALA A 81 -48.51 -24.16 -22.52
N ASN A 82 -48.16 -23.30 -23.48
CA ASN A 82 -48.20 -23.63 -24.91
C ASN A 82 -47.22 -24.75 -25.27
N LEU A 83 -45.99 -24.71 -24.73
CA LEU A 83 -45.01 -25.78 -24.92
C LEU A 83 -45.56 -27.13 -24.44
N ALA A 84 -46.09 -27.18 -23.22
CA ALA A 84 -46.66 -28.40 -22.67
C ALA A 84 -47.85 -28.93 -23.51
N ASP A 85 -48.62 -28.06 -24.16
CA ASP A 85 -49.69 -28.50 -25.09
C ASP A 85 -49.09 -29.08 -26.37
N LEU A 86 -48.13 -28.45 -27.01
CA LEU A 86 -47.44 -28.92 -28.21
C LEU A 86 -46.67 -30.23 -27.96
N GLU A 87 -46.10 -30.43 -26.77
CA GLU A 87 -45.49 -31.70 -26.40
C GLU A 87 -46.52 -32.83 -26.36
N ARG A 88 -47.70 -32.58 -25.79
CA ARG A 88 -48.80 -33.56 -25.81
C ARG A 88 -49.32 -33.85 -27.23
N GLN A 89 -49.36 -32.79 -28.08
CA GLN A 89 -49.77 -32.95 -29.50
C GLN A 89 -48.74 -33.79 -30.28
N TYR A 90 -47.46 -33.49 -30.11
CA TYR A 90 -46.37 -34.24 -30.74
C TYR A 90 -46.40 -35.73 -30.33
N LYS A 91 -46.52 -35.99 -29.02
CA LYS A 91 -46.63 -37.35 -28.51
C LYS A 91 -47.84 -38.12 -29.09
N ARG A 92 -49.04 -37.51 -29.13
CA ARG A 92 -50.22 -38.10 -29.77
C ARG A 92 -49.96 -38.37 -31.25
N ALA A 93 -49.30 -37.47 -32.00
CA ALA A 93 -48.95 -37.68 -33.39
C ALA A 93 -48.00 -38.90 -33.56
N GLN A 94 -47.01 -39.05 -32.69
CA GLN A 94 -46.12 -40.21 -32.67
C GLN A 94 -46.88 -41.54 -32.44
N ASP A 95 -47.80 -41.56 -31.47
CA ASP A 95 -48.58 -42.75 -31.12
C ASP A 95 -49.53 -43.15 -32.27
N LEU A 96 -50.20 -42.20 -32.92
CA LEU A 96 -51.08 -42.45 -34.07
C LEU A 96 -50.27 -42.91 -35.30
N ARG A 97 -49.05 -42.40 -35.49
CA ARG A 97 -48.14 -42.82 -36.58
C ARG A 97 -47.69 -44.27 -36.37
N ALA A 98 -47.33 -44.64 -35.13
CA ALA A 98 -46.99 -46.04 -34.78
C ALA A 98 -48.09 -47.01 -35.12
N GLN A 99 -49.35 -46.58 -35.07
CA GLN A 99 -50.54 -47.34 -35.45
C GLN A 99 -50.91 -47.19 -36.94
N ASN A 100 -50.11 -46.46 -37.76
CA ASN A 100 -50.33 -46.18 -39.20
C ASN A 100 -51.60 -45.34 -39.51
N PHE A 101 -52.14 -44.56 -38.55
CA PHE A 101 -53.31 -43.73 -38.76
C PHE A 101 -53.03 -42.38 -39.43
N ILE A 102 -51.78 -41.89 -39.35
CA ILE A 102 -51.39 -40.61 -39.95
C ILE A 102 -50.11 -40.72 -40.77
N ALA A 103 -49.90 -39.76 -41.69
CA ALA A 103 -48.69 -39.64 -42.49
C ALA A 103 -47.49 -39.17 -41.68
N GLN A 104 -46.25 -39.49 -42.09
CA GLN A 104 -45.02 -39.01 -41.45
C GLN A 104 -44.97 -37.49 -41.42
N SER A 105 -45.41 -36.83 -42.46
CA SER A 105 -45.43 -35.37 -42.56
C SER A 105 -46.21 -34.69 -41.44
N ALA A 106 -47.23 -35.35 -40.89
CA ALA A 106 -47.98 -34.81 -39.76
C ALA A 106 -47.17 -34.83 -38.45
N VAL A 107 -46.33 -35.88 -38.25
CA VAL A 107 -45.41 -35.95 -37.12
C VAL A 107 -44.31 -34.90 -37.26
N ASP A 108 -43.73 -34.73 -38.48
CA ASP A 108 -42.68 -33.75 -38.74
C ASP A 108 -43.20 -32.32 -38.52
N THR A 109 -44.44 -32.04 -38.89
CA THR A 109 -45.07 -30.74 -38.63
C THR A 109 -45.28 -30.51 -37.13
N ALA A 110 -45.75 -31.52 -36.36
CA ALA A 110 -45.89 -31.37 -34.94
C ALA A 110 -44.54 -31.16 -34.20
N LEU A 111 -43.48 -31.84 -34.67
CA LEU A 111 -42.12 -31.64 -34.19
C LEU A 111 -41.62 -30.21 -34.48
N ALA A 112 -41.79 -29.74 -35.73
CA ALA A 112 -41.37 -28.40 -36.08
C ALA A 112 -42.07 -27.30 -35.28
N ASN A 113 -43.37 -27.49 -34.99
CA ASN A 113 -44.12 -26.57 -34.12
C ASN A 113 -43.62 -26.63 -32.66
N LEU A 114 -43.30 -27.81 -32.14
CA LEU A 114 -42.70 -27.98 -30.83
C LEU A 114 -41.34 -27.30 -30.71
N ASP A 115 -40.48 -27.48 -31.69
CA ASP A 115 -39.16 -26.90 -31.70
C ASP A 115 -39.21 -25.35 -31.86
N ALA A 116 -40.15 -24.85 -32.67
CA ALA A 116 -40.40 -23.41 -32.77
C ALA A 116 -40.84 -22.81 -31.45
N GLN A 117 -41.75 -23.51 -30.68
CA GLN A 117 -42.19 -23.04 -29.37
C GLN A 117 -41.08 -23.12 -28.32
N ARG A 118 -40.19 -24.12 -28.39
CA ARG A 118 -39.01 -24.20 -27.53
C ARG A 118 -38.07 -23.01 -27.75
N ALA A 119 -37.83 -22.65 -29.01
CA ALA A 119 -37.03 -21.49 -29.35
C ALA A 119 -37.67 -20.19 -28.86
N LEU A 120 -39.01 -20.06 -28.95
CA LEU A 120 -39.73 -18.89 -28.44
C LEU A 120 -39.63 -18.77 -26.92
N LEU A 121 -39.77 -19.88 -26.20
CA LEU A 121 -39.61 -19.92 -24.75
C LEU A 121 -38.23 -19.47 -24.31
N LEU A 122 -37.16 -19.93 -24.98
CA LEU A 122 -35.79 -19.48 -24.69
C LEU A 122 -35.62 -17.97 -24.91
N ALA A 123 -36.26 -17.41 -25.93
CA ALA A 123 -36.23 -15.96 -26.15
C ALA A 123 -36.94 -15.18 -25.04
N ASP A 124 -38.10 -15.66 -24.55
CA ASP A 124 -38.85 -15.04 -23.47
C ASP A 124 -38.17 -15.19 -22.11
N GLU A 125 -37.50 -16.31 -21.85
CA GLU A 125 -36.63 -16.48 -20.69
C GLU A 125 -35.45 -15.49 -20.69
N ALA A 126 -34.82 -15.28 -21.84
CA ALA A 126 -33.78 -14.27 -22.00
C ALA A 126 -34.30 -12.84 -21.79
N ALA A 127 -35.54 -12.55 -22.23
CA ALA A 127 -36.19 -11.26 -22.00
C ALA A 127 -36.50 -11.05 -20.50
N LEU A 128 -36.97 -12.08 -19.79
CA LEU A 128 -37.19 -12.06 -18.34
C LEU A 128 -35.88 -11.83 -17.60
N GLN A 129 -34.81 -12.51 -17.98
CA GLN A 129 -33.48 -12.30 -17.40
C GLN A 129 -33.01 -10.84 -17.59
N SER A 130 -33.18 -10.30 -18.79
CA SER A 130 -32.83 -8.89 -19.09
C SER A 130 -33.59 -7.91 -18.20
N ALA A 131 -34.92 -8.09 -18.06
CA ALA A 131 -35.75 -7.26 -17.20
C ALA A 131 -35.35 -7.39 -15.72
N THR A 132 -34.98 -8.59 -15.26
CA THR A 132 -34.51 -8.83 -13.89
C THR A 132 -33.18 -8.12 -13.61
N VAL A 133 -32.26 -8.13 -14.57
CA VAL A 133 -31.00 -7.39 -14.47
C VAL A 133 -31.27 -5.89 -14.39
N ALA A 134 -32.16 -5.33 -15.24
CA ALA A 134 -32.54 -3.92 -15.19
C ALA A 134 -33.13 -3.54 -13.81
N LEU A 135 -34.00 -4.38 -13.25
CA LEU A 135 -34.55 -4.18 -11.90
C LEU A 135 -33.45 -4.16 -10.83
N SER A 136 -32.43 -5.02 -10.98
CA SER A 136 -31.32 -5.07 -9.99
C SER A 136 -30.51 -3.77 -9.90
N TYR A 137 -30.49 -2.95 -10.95
CA TYR A 137 -29.79 -1.65 -10.94
C TYR A 137 -30.46 -0.60 -10.07
N ASN A 138 -31.70 -0.84 -9.65
CA ASN A 138 -32.41 0.06 -8.74
C ASN A 138 -31.97 -0.12 -7.27
N GLU A 139 -31.21 -1.16 -6.94
CA GLU A 139 -30.58 -1.34 -5.64
C GLU A 139 -29.06 -1.18 -5.75
N VAL A 140 -28.53 -0.06 -5.25
CA VAL A 140 -27.10 0.18 -5.24
C VAL A 140 -26.51 -0.37 -3.94
N ARG A 141 -25.60 -1.36 -4.07
CA ARG A 141 -24.95 -2.01 -2.93
C ARG A 141 -23.45 -1.75 -2.92
N ALA A 142 -22.85 -1.80 -1.71
CA ALA A 142 -21.42 -1.63 -1.54
C ALA A 142 -20.64 -2.80 -2.19
N PRO A 143 -19.75 -2.55 -3.17
CA PRO A 143 -18.97 -3.63 -3.82
C PRO A 143 -17.85 -4.16 -2.92
N MET A 144 -17.45 -3.35 -1.93
CA MET A 144 -16.38 -3.69 -0.98
C MET A 144 -16.67 -3.08 0.39
N ALA A 145 -15.99 -3.59 1.42
CA ALA A 145 -15.96 -2.97 2.73
C ALA A 145 -15.09 -1.69 2.70
N GLY A 146 -15.50 -0.67 3.43
CA GLY A 146 -14.78 0.60 3.49
C GLY A 146 -15.57 1.68 4.21
N ARG A 147 -15.13 2.92 4.10
CA ARG A 147 -15.82 4.08 4.65
C ARG A 147 -16.45 4.90 3.53
N ALA A 148 -17.70 5.29 3.70
CA ALA A 148 -18.39 6.18 2.78
C ALA A 148 -17.79 7.59 2.85
N GLY A 149 -17.61 8.22 1.71
CA GLY A 149 -17.34 9.64 1.60
C GLY A 149 -18.62 10.46 1.73
N ILE A 150 -18.65 11.63 1.08
CA ILE A 150 -19.80 12.51 1.04
C ILE A 150 -20.87 11.89 0.11
N VAL A 151 -22.11 11.86 0.57
CA VAL A 151 -23.28 11.43 -0.20
C VAL A 151 -23.81 12.61 -0.99
N ASN A 152 -23.77 12.51 -2.32
CA ASN A 152 -24.09 13.63 -3.20
C ASN A 152 -25.56 13.67 -3.66
N VAL A 153 -26.40 12.76 -3.16
CA VAL A 153 -27.79 12.64 -3.60
C VAL A 153 -28.73 12.54 -2.41
N PHE A 154 -29.98 13.03 -2.61
CA PHE A 154 -31.04 13.01 -1.61
C PHE A 154 -32.27 12.29 -2.17
N PRO A 155 -33.18 11.81 -1.31
CA PRO A 155 -34.47 11.32 -1.78
C PRO A 155 -35.18 12.34 -2.67
N GLY A 156 -35.66 11.90 -3.83
CA GLY A 156 -36.24 12.77 -4.86
C GLY A 156 -35.26 13.27 -5.92
N SER A 157 -33.93 13.10 -5.75
CA SER A 157 -32.95 13.46 -6.78
C SER A 157 -33.10 12.57 -8.01
N LEU A 158 -33.04 13.15 -9.21
CA LEU A 158 -32.92 12.41 -10.47
C LEU A 158 -31.46 12.04 -10.69
N VAL A 159 -31.18 10.76 -10.90
CA VAL A 159 -29.84 10.24 -11.23
C VAL A 159 -29.78 9.77 -12.67
N GLN A 160 -28.61 9.85 -13.27
CA GLN A 160 -28.38 9.47 -14.66
C GLN A 160 -27.23 8.50 -14.78
N ALA A 161 -27.35 7.52 -15.67
CA ALA A 161 -26.28 6.60 -16.05
C ALA A 161 -25.28 7.29 -16.98
N ASN A 162 -24.46 8.18 -16.43
CA ASN A 162 -23.48 8.95 -17.19
C ASN A 162 -22.10 8.88 -16.50
N ALA A 163 -21.06 8.62 -17.29
CA ALA A 163 -19.68 8.55 -16.79
C ALA A 163 -19.15 9.88 -16.24
N THR A 164 -19.69 11.01 -16.70
CA THR A 164 -19.32 12.37 -16.25
C THR A 164 -20.17 12.86 -15.07
N ALA A 165 -21.25 12.15 -14.71
CA ALA A 165 -22.06 12.49 -13.55
C ALA A 165 -21.25 12.39 -12.26
N LEU A 166 -21.55 13.23 -11.28
CA LEU A 166 -20.99 13.12 -9.94
C LEU A 166 -21.30 11.71 -9.37
N PRO A 167 -20.36 11.07 -8.70
CA PRO A 167 -20.64 9.81 -8.02
C PRO A 167 -21.69 10.01 -6.93
N LEU A 168 -22.53 9.02 -6.71
CA LEU A 168 -23.50 9.00 -5.61
C LEU A 168 -22.80 9.08 -4.26
N VAL A 169 -21.74 8.26 -4.13
CA VAL A 169 -20.84 8.21 -2.99
C VAL A 169 -19.52 7.55 -3.43
N SER A 170 -18.40 7.96 -2.84
CA SER A 170 -17.12 7.27 -2.96
C SER A 170 -16.91 6.38 -1.73
N ILE A 171 -16.48 5.14 -1.94
CA ILE A 171 -16.13 4.23 -0.84
C ILE A 171 -14.62 4.03 -0.85
N ALA A 172 -13.96 4.32 0.28
CA ALA A 172 -12.53 4.17 0.46
C ALA A 172 -12.21 3.10 1.50
N GLN A 173 -11.28 2.21 1.17
CA GLN A 173 -10.73 1.26 2.13
C GLN A 173 -9.61 1.95 2.92
N LEU A 174 -9.83 2.14 4.23
CA LEU A 174 -8.91 2.84 5.13
C LEU A 174 -8.00 1.89 5.91
N ASN A 175 -8.34 0.60 6.00
CA ASN A 175 -7.53 -0.41 6.67
C ASN A 175 -7.49 -1.71 5.82
N PRO A 176 -6.29 -2.19 5.41
CA PRO A 176 -5.02 -1.47 5.45
C PRO A 176 -5.03 -0.21 4.58
N ILE A 177 -4.11 0.72 4.86
CA ILE A 177 -3.94 1.96 4.11
C ILE A 177 -2.61 1.94 3.37
N ALA A 178 -2.53 2.63 2.24
CA ALA A 178 -1.31 2.73 1.45
C ALA A 178 -0.65 4.11 1.63
N VAL A 179 0.68 4.15 1.57
CA VAL A 179 1.43 5.38 1.40
C VAL A 179 2.24 5.27 0.11
N SER A 180 2.01 6.21 -0.79
CA SER A 180 2.77 6.34 -2.03
C SER A 180 3.83 7.42 -1.86
N PHE A 181 5.08 7.10 -2.19
CA PHE A 181 6.22 8.02 -2.12
C PHE A 181 7.16 7.79 -3.29
N THR A 182 8.00 8.77 -3.58
CA THR A 182 8.95 8.71 -4.69
C THR A 182 10.37 8.69 -4.17
N LEU A 183 11.24 7.93 -4.84
CA LEU A 183 12.66 7.83 -4.56
C LEU A 183 13.47 8.23 -5.79
N PRO A 184 14.62 8.91 -5.64
CA PRO A 184 15.53 9.14 -6.75
C PRO A 184 16.01 7.85 -7.41
N GLU A 185 16.19 7.84 -8.73
CA GLU A 185 16.66 6.67 -9.49
C GLU A 185 17.99 6.11 -8.94
N ALA A 186 18.87 6.96 -8.44
CA ALA A 186 20.13 6.55 -7.83
C ALA A 186 19.95 5.56 -6.65
N GLN A 187 18.79 5.53 -6.01
CA GLN A 187 18.45 4.63 -4.90
C GLN A 187 17.83 3.31 -5.37
N LEU A 188 17.56 3.16 -6.67
CA LEU A 188 16.92 1.96 -7.23
C LEU A 188 17.82 0.72 -7.06
N GLY A 189 19.13 0.84 -7.35
CA GLY A 189 20.07 -0.28 -7.18
C GLY A 189 20.11 -0.84 -5.75
N PRO A 190 20.37 0.00 -4.73
CA PRO A 190 20.29 -0.39 -3.33
C PRO A 190 18.92 -0.97 -2.93
N LEU A 191 17.83 -0.39 -3.42
CA LEU A 191 16.46 -0.83 -3.14
C LEU A 191 16.20 -2.24 -3.69
N LEU A 192 16.59 -2.51 -4.94
CA LEU A 192 16.44 -3.83 -5.57
C LEU A 192 17.30 -4.91 -4.89
N LEU A 193 18.51 -4.57 -4.47
CA LEU A 193 19.36 -5.46 -3.70
C LEU A 193 18.74 -5.81 -2.34
N ALA A 194 18.15 -4.83 -1.67
CA ALA A 194 17.48 -5.02 -0.39
C ALA A 194 16.20 -5.88 -0.51
N THR A 195 15.49 -5.83 -1.65
CA THR A 195 14.35 -6.71 -1.91
C THR A 195 14.72 -8.13 -2.33
N GLY A 196 16.02 -8.46 -2.46
CA GLY A 196 16.47 -9.80 -2.84
C GLY A 196 16.20 -10.20 -4.28
N LYS A 197 15.69 -9.29 -5.12
CA LYS A 197 15.44 -9.55 -6.56
C LYS A 197 16.72 -9.78 -7.39
N GLY A 198 17.90 -9.64 -6.79
CA GLY A 198 19.19 -9.72 -7.47
C GLY A 198 19.96 -11.03 -7.35
N LYS A 199 19.59 -11.97 -6.48
CA LYS A 199 20.33 -13.24 -6.28
C LYS A 199 19.41 -14.41 -5.92
N ASN A 200 19.49 -15.45 -6.75
CA ASN A 200 19.17 -16.86 -6.45
C ASN A 200 17.77 -17.17 -5.86
N GLY A 201 16.66 -16.78 -6.50
CA GLY A 201 15.36 -17.42 -6.23
C GLY A 201 14.84 -17.39 -4.78
N ALA A 202 15.54 -16.74 -3.86
CA ALA A 202 15.08 -16.54 -2.49
C ALA A 202 13.87 -15.57 -2.48
N LYS A 203 12.82 -15.90 -1.73
CA LYS A 203 11.70 -14.97 -1.50
C LYS A 203 12.26 -13.66 -0.97
N PRO A 204 11.93 -12.51 -1.62
CA PRO A 204 12.38 -11.21 -1.15
C PRO A 204 11.94 -10.99 0.29
N ALA A 205 12.85 -10.58 1.16
CA ALA A 205 12.47 -10.14 2.50
C ALA A 205 11.62 -8.86 2.37
N PRO A 206 10.48 -8.77 3.07
CA PRO A 206 9.66 -7.57 3.01
C PRO A 206 10.46 -6.40 3.58
N LEU A 207 10.65 -5.34 2.78
CA LEU A 207 11.24 -4.10 3.25
C LEU A 207 10.30 -3.42 4.23
N GLN A 208 10.81 -3.15 5.42
CA GLN A 208 10.05 -2.42 6.43
C GLN A 208 10.08 -0.92 6.14
N ALA A 209 8.91 -0.31 6.22
CA ALA A 209 8.73 1.12 6.13
C ALA A 209 8.04 1.62 7.40
N GLN A 210 8.42 2.80 7.85
CA GLN A 210 7.83 3.47 9.00
C GLN A 210 7.27 4.81 8.58
N VAL A 211 6.04 5.11 8.96
CA VAL A 211 5.46 6.44 8.79
C VAL A 211 5.87 7.32 9.97
N LEU A 212 6.43 8.47 9.66
CA LEU A 212 6.72 9.54 10.60
C LEU A 212 5.69 10.65 10.37
N MET A 213 4.81 10.86 11.35
CA MET A 213 3.89 11.98 11.28
C MET A 213 4.65 13.27 11.56
N PRO A 214 4.45 14.35 10.78
CA PRO A 214 5.03 15.63 11.08
C PRO A 214 4.46 16.15 12.41
N ASP A 215 5.32 16.60 13.32
CA ASP A 215 4.89 17.32 14.50
C ASP A 215 4.27 18.66 14.07
N ALA A 216 3.07 18.93 14.55
CA ALA A 216 2.35 20.18 14.27
C ALA A 216 3.12 21.45 14.67
N ARG A 217 4.10 21.35 15.59
CA ARG A 217 4.90 22.48 16.07
C ARG A 217 6.22 22.68 15.34
N THR A 218 6.88 21.60 14.91
CA THR A 218 8.26 21.68 14.39
C THR A 218 8.38 21.27 12.94
N GLY A 219 7.33 20.69 12.34
CA GLY A 219 7.37 20.11 11.01
C GLY A 219 8.36 18.94 10.84
N ARG A 220 9.07 18.56 11.93
CA ARG A 220 9.94 17.40 11.98
C ARG A 220 9.17 16.18 12.43
N GLY A 221 9.45 15.03 11.88
CA GLY A 221 8.86 13.78 12.34
C GLY A 221 9.21 13.51 13.80
N VAL A 222 8.19 13.31 14.65
CA VAL A 222 8.41 12.99 16.06
C VAL A 222 8.77 11.51 16.18
N GLU A 223 9.94 11.22 16.71
CA GLU A 223 10.36 9.86 17.07
C GLU A 223 9.60 9.30 18.29
N GLY A 224 8.39 9.70 18.53
CA GLY A 224 7.59 9.29 19.67
C GLY A 224 6.10 9.13 19.39
N ALA A 225 5.60 9.66 18.28
CA ALA A 225 4.25 9.37 17.83
C ALA A 225 4.15 7.92 17.39
N ALA A 226 2.99 7.30 17.57
CA ALA A 226 2.75 5.89 17.28
C ALA A 226 3.46 5.44 15.99
N LYS A 227 4.51 4.63 16.16
CA LYS A 227 5.33 4.13 15.06
C LYS A 227 4.48 3.16 14.25
N THR A 228 3.80 3.67 13.23
CA THR A 228 3.06 2.80 12.34
C THR A 228 4.07 2.14 11.39
N MET A 229 4.34 0.87 11.68
CA MET A 229 5.20 0.04 10.84
C MET A 229 4.38 -0.57 9.71
N GLY A 230 4.94 -0.60 8.54
CA GLY A 230 4.34 -1.18 7.35
C GLY A 230 5.38 -1.87 6.49
N GLN A 231 4.95 -2.38 5.37
CA GLN A 231 5.78 -3.12 4.43
C GLN A 231 5.67 -2.52 3.03
N VAL A 232 6.81 -2.44 2.33
CA VAL A 232 6.83 -2.08 0.91
C VAL A 232 6.23 -3.23 0.11
N THR A 233 5.10 -2.97 -0.55
CA THR A 233 4.38 -3.99 -1.34
C THR A 233 4.57 -3.81 -2.84
N PHE A 234 4.91 -2.59 -3.28
CA PHE A 234 5.04 -2.30 -4.69
C PHE A 234 6.16 -1.31 -4.97
N ILE A 235 6.95 -1.59 -5.97
CA ILE A 235 7.93 -0.70 -6.58
C ILE A 235 7.56 -0.63 -8.06
N ASP A 236 7.42 0.57 -8.60
CA ASP A 236 7.05 0.77 -9.98
C ASP A 236 8.12 0.17 -10.91
N ASN A 237 7.70 -0.28 -12.09
CA ASN A 237 8.58 -0.84 -13.12
C ASN A 237 9.12 0.24 -14.06
N GLN A 238 8.67 1.47 -13.90
CA GLN A 238 9.06 2.62 -14.73
C GLN A 238 9.55 3.77 -13.86
N VAL A 239 10.66 4.37 -14.28
CA VAL A 239 11.16 5.63 -13.73
C VAL A 239 10.45 6.77 -14.43
N ASP A 240 9.95 7.73 -13.69
CA ASP A 240 9.44 8.98 -14.24
C ASP A 240 10.60 9.82 -14.74
N THR A 241 10.73 9.91 -16.07
CA THR A 241 11.83 10.60 -16.74
C THR A 241 11.81 12.12 -16.54
N SER A 242 10.66 12.69 -16.19
CA SER A 242 10.53 14.14 -15.93
C SER A 242 11.11 14.54 -14.58
N THR A 243 11.06 13.65 -13.59
CA THR A 243 11.52 13.91 -12.23
C THR A 243 12.74 13.08 -11.81
N GLY A 244 13.14 12.07 -12.62
CA GLY A 244 14.20 11.12 -12.28
C GLY A 244 13.89 10.30 -11.04
N THR A 245 12.60 9.99 -10.79
CA THR A 245 12.17 9.29 -9.59
C THR A 245 11.39 8.02 -9.92
N ILE A 246 11.42 7.07 -8.99
CA ILE A 246 10.63 5.85 -9.02
C ILE A 246 9.55 5.89 -7.94
N LYS A 247 8.34 5.47 -8.29
CA LYS A 247 7.23 5.42 -7.35
C LYS A 247 7.26 4.11 -6.54
N VAL A 248 7.09 4.24 -5.25
CA VAL A 248 7.06 3.12 -4.30
C VAL A 248 5.78 3.23 -3.47
N ARG A 249 5.18 2.08 -3.15
CA ARG A 249 4.01 1.99 -2.28
C ARG A 249 4.31 1.05 -1.12
N ALA A 250 3.98 1.50 0.07
CA ALA A 250 4.01 0.69 1.27
C ALA A 250 2.62 0.60 1.89
N GLU A 251 2.31 -0.53 2.49
CA GLU A 251 1.05 -0.79 3.17
C GLU A 251 1.25 -0.74 4.67
N PHE A 252 0.27 -0.13 5.36
CA PHE A 252 0.28 0.09 6.80
C PHE A 252 -1.04 -0.35 7.39
N GLU A 253 -0.98 -0.98 8.55
CA GLU A 253 -2.18 -1.23 9.34
C GLU A 253 -2.67 0.11 9.93
N ASN A 254 -3.97 0.40 9.76
CA ASN A 254 -4.59 1.65 10.18
C ASN A 254 -5.88 1.39 10.98
N SER A 255 -5.83 0.46 11.91
CA SER A 255 -6.97 0.07 12.74
C SER A 255 -7.50 1.21 13.61
N LEU A 256 -6.63 2.16 13.98
CA LEU A 256 -7.00 3.38 14.75
C LEU A 256 -7.43 4.55 13.85
N GLU A 257 -7.46 4.38 12.54
CA GLU A 257 -7.81 5.41 11.55
C GLU A 257 -7.02 6.74 11.74
N THR A 258 -5.75 6.64 12.12
CA THR A 258 -4.88 7.81 12.32
C THR A 258 -4.34 8.39 11.03
N LEU A 259 -4.25 7.57 9.97
CA LEU A 259 -3.83 7.97 8.64
C LEU A 259 -5.05 8.19 7.74
N TRP A 260 -5.10 9.34 7.06
CA TRP A 260 -6.20 9.70 6.18
C TRP A 260 -5.72 9.88 4.73
N PRO A 261 -6.47 9.40 3.74
CA PRO A 261 -6.15 9.63 2.33
C PRO A 261 -5.98 11.13 2.03
N GLY A 262 -4.95 11.46 1.25
CA GLY A 262 -4.58 12.84 0.94
C GLY A 262 -3.61 13.48 1.93
N GLN A 263 -3.35 12.87 3.08
CA GLN A 263 -2.42 13.39 4.08
C GLN A 263 -0.96 13.24 3.60
N TYR A 264 -0.16 14.29 3.81
CA TYR A 264 1.29 14.24 3.59
C TYR A 264 1.98 13.65 4.81
N VAL A 265 2.86 12.69 4.57
CA VAL A 265 3.63 12.00 5.60
C VAL A 265 5.08 11.85 5.17
N ARG A 266 5.96 11.66 6.13
CA ARG A 266 7.34 11.26 5.86
C ARG A 266 7.47 9.75 6.10
N VAL A 267 8.09 9.06 5.15
CA VAL A 267 8.33 7.61 5.23
C VAL A 267 9.82 7.40 5.45
N ARG A 268 10.18 6.63 6.47
CA ARG A 268 11.53 6.12 6.68
C ARG A 268 11.54 4.64 6.34
N MET A 269 12.45 4.24 5.49
CA MET A 269 12.61 2.87 5.02
C MET A 269 14.01 2.39 5.33
N THR A 270 14.15 1.18 5.88
CA THR A 270 15.46 0.57 6.15
C THR A 270 15.82 -0.36 5.00
N LEU A 271 16.84 0.01 4.22
CA LEU A 271 17.33 -0.76 3.06
C LEU A 271 18.21 -1.93 3.47
N GLY A 272 18.88 -1.84 4.61
CA GLY A 272 19.81 -2.84 5.08
C GLY A 272 20.50 -2.42 6.36
N MET A 273 21.43 -3.25 6.80
CA MET A 273 22.20 -3.03 8.02
C MET A 273 23.69 -3.26 7.72
N ILE A 274 24.52 -2.28 8.01
CA ILE A 274 25.98 -2.42 7.96
C ILE A 274 26.37 -3.03 9.29
N LYS A 275 26.73 -4.32 9.28
CA LYS A 275 27.15 -5.04 10.49
C LYS A 275 28.57 -4.66 10.86
N SER A 276 28.83 -4.57 12.18
CA SER A 276 30.15 -4.30 12.74
C SER A 276 30.82 -3.07 12.13
N ALA A 277 30.04 -1.98 11.95
CA ALA A 277 30.52 -0.74 11.38
C ALA A 277 31.32 0.05 12.42
N VAL A 278 32.47 0.61 11.99
CA VAL A 278 33.23 1.56 12.81
C VAL A 278 32.62 2.94 12.65
N VAL A 279 32.10 3.48 13.74
CA VAL A 279 31.37 4.75 13.78
C VAL A 279 32.15 5.80 14.56
N ILE A 280 32.25 6.98 13.97
CA ILE A 280 32.86 8.16 14.60
C ILE A 280 31.92 9.37 14.43
N PRO A 281 32.03 10.40 15.29
CA PRO A 281 31.33 11.67 15.06
C PRO A 281 31.79 12.32 13.75
N GLN A 282 30.88 12.87 12.94
CA GLN A 282 31.21 13.58 11.71
C GLN A 282 32.13 14.78 11.97
N ALA A 283 32.00 15.40 13.15
CA ALA A 283 32.84 16.51 13.57
C ALA A 283 34.32 16.14 13.69
N ALA A 284 34.69 14.87 13.82
CA ALA A 284 36.07 14.42 13.87
C ALA A 284 36.73 14.37 12.47
N ILE A 285 35.96 14.35 11.41
CA ILE A 285 36.44 14.23 10.03
C ILE A 285 37.06 15.57 9.58
N ILE A 286 38.20 15.47 8.93
CA ILE A 286 38.92 16.60 8.32
C ILE A 286 38.87 16.43 6.81
N LEU A 287 38.37 17.43 6.11
CA LEU A 287 38.37 17.51 4.66
C LEU A 287 39.56 18.30 4.17
N ARG A 288 40.41 17.71 3.33
CA ARG A 288 41.50 18.38 2.63
C ARG A 288 41.34 18.11 1.13
N GLY A 289 40.75 19.07 0.43
CA GLY A 289 40.35 18.86 -0.97
C GLY A 289 39.32 17.74 -1.07
N THR A 290 39.66 16.66 -1.77
CA THR A 290 38.82 15.44 -1.92
C THR A 290 39.11 14.36 -0.88
N GLU A 291 40.20 14.49 -0.12
CA GLU A 291 40.62 13.50 0.86
C GLU A 291 39.99 13.73 2.21
N ARG A 292 39.53 12.64 2.82
CA ARG A 292 38.97 12.61 4.17
C ARG A 292 39.96 11.92 5.09
N SER A 293 40.29 12.60 6.20
CA SER A 293 41.23 12.09 7.18
C SER A 293 40.74 12.35 8.61
N VAL A 294 41.28 11.63 9.57
CA VAL A 294 41.03 11.82 11.00
C VAL A 294 42.39 11.79 11.74
N TYR A 295 42.46 12.50 12.87
CA TYR A 295 43.57 12.29 13.80
C TYR A 295 43.21 11.18 14.76
N VAL A 296 44.05 10.15 14.76
CA VAL A 296 44.04 9.01 15.72
C VAL A 296 45.17 9.19 16.70
N ILE A 297 44.90 8.94 17.96
CA ILE A 297 45.92 9.03 19.01
C ILE A 297 46.52 7.63 19.22
N ASP A 298 47.84 7.56 19.10
CA ASP A 298 48.61 6.34 19.34
C ASP A 298 48.86 6.11 20.83
N ALA A 299 49.36 4.90 21.19
CA ALA A 299 49.71 4.53 22.56
C ALA A 299 50.73 5.51 23.23
N ASP A 300 51.58 6.10 22.41
CA ASP A 300 52.57 7.12 22.83
C ASP A 300 51.98 8.53 23.00
N LYS A 301 50.65 8.70 22.96
CA LYS A 301 49.95 10.01 22.98
C LYS A 301 50.35 10.95 21.87
N LYS A 302 50.72 10.41 20.70
CA LYS A 302 51.00 11.19 19.48
C LYS A 302 49.81 11.18 18.54
N ALA A 303 49.49 12.31 17.94
CA ALA A 303 48.41 12.44 16.97
C ALA A 303 48.90 12.06 15.57
N GLN A 304 48.37 11.01 14.99
CA GLN A 304 48.63 10.54 13.65
C GLN A 304 47.47 10.83 12.72
N ILE A 305 47.73 11.33 11.51
CA ILE A 305 46.72 11.47 10.48
C ILE A 305 46.51 10.10 9.81
N LYS A 306 45.27 9.61 9.78
CA LYS A 306 44.86 8.44 9.00
C LYS A 306 43.85 8.84 7.94
N SER A 307 44.09 8.43 6.69
CA SER A 307 43.10 8.55 5.64
C SER A 307 41.93 7.60 5.90
N ILE A 308 40.71 8.06 5.69
CA ILE A 308 39.48 7.29 5.89
C ILE A 308 38.59 7.31 4.67
N GLN A 309 37.82 6.26 4.48
CA GLN A 309 36.73 6.23 3.51
C GLN A 309 35.40 6.36 4.24
N LEU A 310 34.60 7.36 3.86
CA LEU A 310 33.25 7.51 4.37
C LEU A 310 32.31 6.56 3.62
N ARG A 311 31.73 5.59 4.33
CA ARG A 311 30.76 4.65 3.76
C ARG A 311 29.34 5.16 3.89
N HIS A 312 28.98 5.67 5.05
CA HIS A 312 27.63 6.16 5.32
C HIS A 312 27.66 7.24 6.41
N ALA A 313 26.83 8.27 6.28
CA ALA A 313 26.66 9.31 7.27
C ALA A 313 25.21 9.32 7.77
N PHE A 314 25.02 9.40 9.08
CA PHE A 314 23.70 9.42 9.69
C PHE A 314 23.68 10.29 10.95
N GLY A 315 22.74 11.22 11.04
CA GLY A 315 22.71 12.20 12.12
C GLY A 315 24.07 12.91 12.28
N ASP A 316 24.61 12.93 13.47
CA ASP A 316 25.93 13.50 13.79
C ASP A 316 27.08 12.50 13.68
N GLN A 317 26.81 11.30 13.19
CA GLN A 317 27.78 10.18 13.12
C GLN A 317 28.06 9.77 11.68
N ALA A 318 29.21 9.10 11.50
CA ALA A 318 29.65 8.59 10.22
C ALA A 318 30.25 7.18 10.37
N VAL A 319 29.86 6.30 9.46
CA VAL A 319 30.50 4.99 9.27
C VAL A 319 31.75 5.20 8.41
N VAL A 320 32.88 4.80 8.93
CA VAL A 320 34.17 4.97 8.25
C VAL A 320 34.95 3.67 8.17
N GLU A 321 35.79 3.57 7.15
CA GLU A 321 36.80 2.53 6.98
C GLU A 321 38.20 3.18 7.02
N GLY A 322 39.20 2.40 7.50
CA GLY A 322 40.59 2.84 7.59
C GLY A 322 41.09 3.04 9.02
N ILE A 323 40.20 2.92 10.03
CA ILE A 323 40.55 2.95 11.45
C ILE A 323 40.05 1.70 12.18
N ALA A 324 40.75 1.31 13.24
CA ALA A 324 40.34 0.18 14.08
C ALA A 324 39.22 0.60 15.03
N ALA A 325 38.35 -0.35 15.39
CA ALA A 325 37.39 -0.17 16.47
C ALA A 325 38.10 0.11 17.79
N GLY A 326 37.59 1.01 18.61
CA GLY A 326 38.19 1.44 19.86
C GLY A 326 39.35 2.42 19.70
N ALA A 327 39.70 2.86 18.49
CA ALA A 327 40.72 3.88 18.30
C ALA A 327 40.24 5.25 18.82
N SER A 328 41.08 5.94 19.60
CA SER A 328 40.77 7.27 20.11
C SER A 328 40.93 8.31 19.01
N VAL A 329 39.84 8.95 18.60
CA VAL A 329 39.78 9.95 17.52
C VAL A 329 39.64 11.34 18.09
N VAL A 330 40.34 12.31 17.54
CA VAL A 330 40.29 13.71 17.98
C VAL A 330 39.03 14.37 17.46
N LEU A 331 38.21 14.89 18.36
CA LEU A 331 36.99 15.64 18.07
C LEU A 331 37.25 17.14 18.03
N ASP A 332 37.85 17.67 19.12
CA ASP A 332 38.13 19.10 19.33
C ASP A 332 39.63 19.40 19.35
N GLY A 333 40.01 20.61 18.94
CA GLY A 333 41.41 21.04 18.92
C GLY A 333 42.21 20.63 17.68
N LYS A 334 41.55 19.97 16.69
CA LYS A 334 42.18 19.45 15.47
C LYS A 334 42.80 20.54 14.56
N GLN A 335 42.35 21.79 14.67
CA GLN A 335 42.78 22.90 13.77
C GLN A 335 44.24 23.27 13.97
N ASN A 336 44.78 23.07 15.18
CA ASN A 336 46.14 23.45 15.55
C ASN A 336 47.10 22.23 15.63
N LEU A 337 46.59 21.03 15.32
CA LEU A 337 47.39 19.81 15.41
C LEU A 337 48.28 19.62 14.17
N ARG A 338 49.53 19.27 14.43
CA ARG A 338 50.46 18.78 13.41
C ARG A 338 50.64 17.25 13.55
N PRO A 339 50.82 16.55 12.44
CA PRO A 339 51.13 15.10 12.51
C PRO A 339 52.36 14.83 13.40
N GLY A 340 52.25 13.88 14.32
CA GLY A 340 53.32 13.51 15.27
C GLY A 340 53.38 14.36 16.55
N ALA A 341 52.51 15.38 16.72
CA ALA A 341 52.51 16.20 17.91
C ALA A 341 52.06 15.41 19.15
N MET A 342 52.73 15.61 20.28
CA MET A 342 52.30 15.09 21.58
C MET A 342 51.11 15.85 22.11
N VAL A 343 50.02 15.14 22.45
CA VAL A 343 48.76 15.69 22.90
C VAL A 343 48.43 15.26 24.33
N ARG A 344 47.68 16.12 25.01
CA ARG A 344 47.05 15.81 26.28
C ARG A 344 45.57 15.53 25.99
N THR A 345 45.17 14.28 26.19
CA THR A 345 43.81 13.85 25.94
C THR A 345 42.88 14.29 27.05
N GLN A 346 41.76 14.89 26.70
CA GLN A 346 40.63 15.12 27.58
C GLN A 346 39.40 14.46 26.95
N PRO A 347 38.50 13.80 27.74
CA PRO A 347 37.27 13.31 27.17
C PRO A 347 36.51 14.51 26.58
N ALA A 348 36.14 14.42 25.28
CA ALA A 348 35.33 15.45 24.66
C ALA A 348 33.99 15.54 25.37
N ALA A 349 33.48 16.78 25.56
CA ALA A 349 32.13 16.98 26.07
C ALA A 349 31.13 16.40 25.05
N ILE A 350 30.75 15.14 25.23
CA ILE A 350 29.81 14.46 24.38
C ILE A 350 28.45 15.11 24.57
N ASN A 351 27.83 15.54 23.48
CA ASN A 351 26.45 16.04 23.48
C ASN A 351 25.56 15.00 24.24
N PRO A 352 24.78 15.37 25.25
CA PRO A 352 24.04 14.43 26.13
C PRO A 352 23.15 13.45 25.37
N ALA A 353 22.70 13.81 24.17
CA ALA A 353 21.94 12.93 23.28
C ALA A 353 22.76 11.75 22.75
N ALA A 354 24.05 11.95 22.44
CA ALA A 354 24.95 10.88 21.98
C ALA A 354 25.35 9.93 23.13
N ALA A 355 25.50 10.47 24.34
CA ALA A 355 25.75 9.68 25.54
C ALA A 355 24.56 8.77 25.91
N ALA A 356 23.32 9.23 25.74
CA ALA A 356 22.11 8.45 25.96
C ALA A 356 21.97 7.30 24.95
N ALA A 357 22.31 7.53 23.67
CA ALA A 357 22.29 6.51 22.62
C ALA A 357 23.35 5.41 22.87
N ALA A 358 24.56 5.80 23.28
CA ALA A 358 25.65 4.87 23.64
C ALA A 358 25.32 4.03 24.89
N ALA A 359 24.66 4.63 25.88
CA ALA A 359 24.21 3.93 27.08
C ALA A 359 23.07 2.93 26.79
N ALA A 360 22.15 3.28 25.89
CA ALA A 360 21.09 2.38 25.42
C ALA A 360 21.65 1.19 24.62
N ALA A 361 22.65 1.41 23.76
CA ALA A 361 23.32 0.35 23.00
C ALA A 361 24.11 -0.61 23.93
N LYS A 362 24.79 -0.10 24.95
CA LYS A 362 25.45 -0.93 25.99
C LYS A 362 24.46 -1.79 26.78
N ARG A 363 23.29 -1.24 27.14
CA ARG A 363 22.24 -2.01 27.85
C ARG A 363 21.63 -3.10 26.97
N ALA A 364 21.42 -2.85 25.68
CA ALA A 364 20.94 -3.84 24.73
C ALA A 364 21.94 -4.99 24.52
N ALA A 365 23.26 -4.68 24.43
CA ALA A 365 24.31 -5.68 24.30
C ALA A 365 24.47 -6.55 25.57
N SER A 366 24.31 -5.96 26.77
CA SER A 366 24.38 -6.74 28.01
C SER A 366 23.13 -7.61 28.23
N ALA A 367 21.96 -7.18 27.77
CA ALA A 367 20.75 -7.98 27.83
C ALA A 367 20.75 -9.18 26.86
N ALA A 368 21.39 -9.01 25.68
CA ALA A 368 21.61 -10.12 24.74
C ALA A 368 22.61 -11.17 25.24
N ALA A 369 23.63 -10.75 25.99
CA ALA A 369 24.62 -11.66 26.60
C ALA A 369 24.08 -12.47 27.81
N SER A 370 23.06 -11.94 28.51
CA SER A 370 22.45 -12.62 29.66
C SER A 370 21.30 -13.57 29.27
N GLY A 371 20.78 -13.48 28.03
CA GLY A 371 19.68 -14.33 27.52
C GLY A 371 20.12 -15.66 26.90
N SER A 372 21.45 -15.92 26.72
CA SER A 372 21.97 -17.16 26.14
C SER A 372 22.48 -18.18 27.17
N ALA A 373 22.26 -17.96 28.47
CA ALA A 373 22.64 -18.85 29.56
C ALA A 373 21.40 -19.27 30.38
N LYS A 374 20.39 -19.87 29.68
CA LYS A 374 19.38 -20.70 30.35
C LYS A 374 18.82 -21.72 29.37
#